data_85a90ba016577fdedff1d3444bb8ff6a
#
_entry.id   85a90ba016577fdedff1d3444bb8ff6a
#
_cell.length_a   1.000
_cell.length_b   1.000
_cell.length_c   1.000
_cell.angle_alpha   90.00
_cell.angle_beta   90.00
_cell.angle_gamma   90.00
#
_symmetry.space_group_name_H-M   'P 1'
#
loop_
_entity.id
_entity.type
_entity.pdbx_description
1 polymer ?
#
loop_
_entity_poly.entity_id
_entity_poly.type
_entity_poly.pdbx_seq_one_letter_code
_entity_poly.pdbx_strand_id
1 'polypeptide(L)'
;ELGVKVCFFHGRGGTISRGGGKIHRFLDSMPPGSMSGQIKMTVQGETIANQFANRLTATYNLEMFTAGTARQAMINADEGKIEVPYRIMDELVGMAKGTYRTLLDHANFIEFYAGATPIDVLEQSKIGSRPARRTGQRTLNDLRSIPWVFSWNQSRFNLTGWFGMGTALGEFKKEHPADFEKLKDLSQKWPFLKYSLIQIESNLLNSDTDIMKAFADLVENSDVRKELMDLILTDYQACLDNIQELMGASVEQRRISKLENNKLRHEALQVLHEIQINYLSNWRSLKDQDKELSDEYLMQLLLLVNVLSGGLKGTG
;
A
#
# COMPACT_ATOMS: atom_id res chain seq x y z
N GLU A 1 -31.05 -22.03 3.62
CA GLU A 1 -31.05 -20.56 3.79
C GLU A 1 -31.63 -20.28 5.20
N LEU A 2 -30.80 -19.60 6.05
CA LEU A 2 -31.12 -19.39 7.45
C LEU A 2 -32.01 -18.15 7.71
N GLY A 3 -32.44 -17.43 6.67
CA GLY A 3 -33.23 -16.20 6.79
C GLY A 3 -32.54 -15.04 7.52
N VAL A 4 -31.22 -15.12 7.72
CA VAL A 4 -30.44 -14.13 8.46
C VAL A 4 -30.03 -12.99 7.55
N LYS A 5 -30.33 -11.76 7.96
CA LYS A 5 -29.83 -10.55 7.26
C LYS A 5 -28.38 -10.31 7.64
N VAL A 6 -27.47 -10.34 6.66
CA VAL A 6 -26.03 -10.10 6.86
C VAL A 6 -25.71 -8.65 6.49
N CYS A 7 -24.99 -7.97 7.37
CA CYS A 7 -24.42 -6.65 7.10
C CYS A 7 -22.91 -6.72 7.31
N PHE A 8 -22.14 -6.40 6.27
CA PHE A 8 -20.69 -6.42 6.35
C PHE A 8 -20.14 -5.17 7.04
N PHE A 9 -19.17 -5.38 7.92
CA PHE A 9 -18.41 -4.30 8.54
C PHE A 9 -17.04 -4.20 7.86
N HIS A 10 -16.78 -3.06 7.19
CA HIS A 10 -15.54 -2.87 6.44
C HIS A 10 -14.45 -2.25 7.30
N GLY A 11 -13.45 -3.05 7.67
CA GLY A 11 -12.23 -2.60 8.37
C GLY A 11 -11.25 -1.97 7.39
N ARG A 12 -11.30 -0.63 7.22
CA ARG A 12 -10.38 0.11 6.34
C ARG A 12 -9.30 0.81 7.15
N GLY A 13 -8.05 0.72 6.68
CA GLY A 13 -6.94 1.53 7.18
C GLY A 13 -6.83 2.88 6.47
N GLY A 14 -5.90 3.72 6.93
CA GLY A 14 -5.64 5.04 6.33
C GLY A 14 -4.91 4.94 5.00
N THR A 15 -3.95 4.05 4.87
CA THR A 15 -3.17 3.84 3.65
C THR A 15 -3.93 3.07 2.58
N ILE A 16 -3.52 3.27 1.32
CA ILE A 16 -4.12 2.60 0.16
C ILE A 16 -3.98 1.09 0.27
N SER A 17 -2.81 0.57 0.66
CA SER A 17 -2.54 -0.86 0.84
C SER A 17 -3.36 -1.52 1.97
N ARG A 18 -4.02 -0.72 2.81
CA ARG A 18 -4.93 -1.18 3.86
C ARG A 18 -6.39 -0.77 3.62
N GLY A 19 -6.75 -0.57 2.35
CA GLY A 19 -8.11 -0.22 1.95
C GLY A 19 -8.46 1.26 2.03
N GLY A 20 -7.47 2.14 2.21
CA GLY A 20 -7.64 3.59 2.07
C GLY A 20 -8.00 4.01 0.65
N GLY A 21 -8.12 5.31 0.44
CA GLY A 21 -8.43 5.89 -0.87
C GLY A 21 -9.86 6.43 -0.98
N LYS A 22 -10.25 6.80 -2.20
CA LYS A 22 -11.52 7.50 -2.45
C LYS A 22 -12.72 6.60 -2.19
N ILE A 23 -13.63 7.04 -1.33
CA ILE A 23 -14.79 6.27 -0.88
C ILE A 23 -15.72 5.84 -2.04
N HIS A 24 -16.00 6.73 -2.98
CA HIS A 24 -16.89 6.42 -4.10
C HIS A 24 -16.36 5.25 -4.96
N ARG A 25 -15.04 5.19 -5.21
CA ARG A 25 -14.44 4.07 -5.97
C ARG A 25 -14.53 2.74 -5.23
N PHE A 26 -14.37 2.79 -3.91
CA PHE A 26 -14.57 1.61 -3.07
C PHE A 26 -16.04 1.13 -3.15
N LEU A 27 -16.99 2.04 -3.02
CA LEU A 27 -18.41 1.70 -3.11
C LEU A 27 -18.80 1.16 -4.50
N ASP A 28 -18.29 1.78 -5.57
CA ASP A 28 -18.52 1.32 -6.94
C ASP A 28 -17.91 -0.08 -7.20
N SER A 29 -16.88 -0.47 -6.46
CA SER A 29 -16.24 -1.79 -6.59
C SER A 29 -16.97 -2.91 -5.84
N MET A 30 -17.97 -2.58 -5.04
CA MET A 30 -18.73 -3.58 -4.29
C MET A 30 -19.57 -4.46 -5.23
N PRO A 31 -19.67 -5.76 -4.96
CA PRO A 31 -20.52 -6.64 -5.77
C PRO A 31 -21.98 -6.17 -5.77
N PRO A 32 -22.66 -6.24 -6.93
CA PRO A 32 -24.08 -5.94 -7.01
C PRO A 32 -24.90 -6.74 -5.97
N GLY A 33 -25.84 -6.09 -5.30
CA GLY A 33 -26.65 -6.72 -4.27
C GLY A 33 -25.98 -6.96 -2.92
N SER A 34 -24.68 -6.63 -2.77
CA SER A 34 -23.96 -6.79 -1.48
C SER A 34 -24.35 -5.75 -0.42
N MET A 35 -25.01 -4.67 -0.84
CA MET A 35 -25.47 -3.59 0.05
C MET A 35 -26.97 -3.38 -0.07
N SER A 36 -27.64 -3.29 1.07
CA SER A 36 -29.10 -3.05 1.18
C SER A 36 -29.42 -1.64 1.69
N GLY A 37 -28.68 -0.62 1.20
CA GLY A 37 -28.83 0.76 1.66
C GLY A 37 -28.14 1.07 2.99
N GLN A 38 -27.41 0.10 3.54
CA GLN A 38 -26.62 0.27 4.78
C GLN A 38 -25.19 -0.16 4.56
N ILE A 39 -24.25 0.62 5.08
CA ILE A 39 -22.83 0.29 5.12
C ILE A 39 -22.24 0.66 6.47
N LYS A 40 -21.36 -0.19 6.98
CA LYS A 40 -20.60 0.03 8.20
C LYS A 40 -19.10 -0.05 7.88
N MET A 41 -18.35 0.99 8.24
CA MET A 41 -16.91 1.01 7.98
C MET A 41 -16.14 1.71 9.09
N THR A 42 -14.86 1.33 9.26
CA THR A 42 -13.94 2.03 10.14
C THR A 42 -13.41 3.28 9.43
N VAL A 43 -13.29 4.38 10.19
CA VAL A 43 -12.49 5.54 9.82
C VAL A 43 -11.45 5.72 10.92
N GLN A 44 -10.17 5.61 10.58
CA GLN A 44 -9.09 5.66 11.57
C GLN A 44 -8.57 7.09 11.78
N GLY A 45 -8.02 7.34 12.96
CA GLY A 45 -7.49 8.56 13.53
C GLY A 45 -7.17 9.70 12.56
N GLU A 46 -5.99 9.68 11.93
CA GLU A 46 -5.56 10.73 10.98
C GLU A 46 -6.47 10.86 9.76
N THR A 47 -7.13 9.77 9.36
CA THR A 47 -8.09 9.78 8.24
C THR A 47 -9.32 10.62 8.62
N ILE A 48 -9.74 10.59 9.88
CA ILE A 48 -10.85 11.43 10.39
C ILE A 48 -10.49 12.91 10.20
N ALA A 49 -9.29 13.32 10.64
CA ALA A 49 -8.83 14.69 10.49
C ALA A 49 -8.74 15.09 9.01
N ASN A 50 -8.15 14.25 8.17
CA ASN A 50 -7.99 14.53 6.74
C ASN A 50 -9.33 14.64 5.98
N GLN A 51 -10.34 13.87 6.38
CA GLN A 51 -11.62 13.81 5.67
C GLN A 51 -12.69 14.73 6.26
N PHE A 52 -12.64 15.05 7.57
CA PHE A 52 -13.74 15.69 8.26
C PHE A 52 -13.37 16.95 9.07
N ALA A 53 -12.10 17.32 9.20
CA ALA A 53 -11.71 18.51 9.96
C ALA A 53 -12.13 19.84 9.30
N ASN A 54 -12.25 19.85 7.97
CA ASN A 54 -12.74 21.01 7.22
C ASN A 54 -14.16 20.78 6.74
N ARG A 55 -15.04 21.78 6.93
CA ARG A 55 -16.47 21.68 6.58
C ARG A 55 -16.71 21.32 5.11
N LEU A 56 -15.99 21.93 4.17
CA LEU A 56 -16.17 21.68 2.74
C LEU A 56 -15.76 20.24 2.39
N THR A 57 -14.61 19.79 2.91
CA THR A 57 -14.11 18.44 2.71
C THR A 57 -15.03 17.42 3.38
N ALA A 58 -15.54 17.71 4.57
CA ALA A 58 -16.46 16.83 5.28
C ALA A 58 -17.77 16.67 4.50
N THR A 59 -18.37 17.78 4.05
CA THR A 59 -19.59 17.76 3.22
C THR A 59 -19.36 16.92 1.96
N TYR A 60 -18.30 17.19 1.20
CA TYR A 60 -17.96 16.42 0.00
C TYR A 60 -17.82 14.91 0.27
N ASN A 61 -17.11 14.52 1.33
CA ASN A 61 -16.93 13.12 1.67
C ASN A 61 -18.23 12.44 2.10
N LEU A 62 -19.08 13.13 2.85
CA LEU A 62 -20.40 12.60 3.27
C LEU A 62 -21.35 12.49 2.08
N GLU A 63 -21.37 13.47 1.18
CA GLU A 63 -22.15 13.41 -0.06
C GLU A 63 -21.71 12.24 -0.94
N MET A 64 -20.40 12.07 -1.16
CA MET A 64 -19.87 10.95 -1.93
C MET A 64 -20.18 9.60 -1.30
N PHE A 65 -20.14 9.53 0.03
CA PHE A 65 -20.49 8.33 0.76
C PHE A 65 -21.97 7.98 0.65
N THR A 66 -22.82 8.97 0.83
CA THR A 66 -24.30 8.82 0.74
C THR A 66 -24.73 8.48 -0.68
N ALA A 67 -24.25 9.22 -1.66
CA ALA A 67 -24.57 9.01 -3.07
C ALA A 67 -24.11 7.63 -3.56
N GLY A 68 -22.88 7.22 -3.19
CA GLY A 68 -22.36 5.89 -3.54
C GLY A 68 -23.17 4.76 -2.88
N THR A 69 -23.57 4.93 -1.61
CA THR A 69 -24.39 3.95 -0.91
C THR A 69 -25.79 3.85 -1.53
N ALA A 70 -26.42 4.98 -1.84
CA ALA A 70 -27.72 5.02 -2.50
C ALA A 70 -27.66 4.37 -3.88
N ARG A 71 -26.65 4.70 -4.69
CA ARG A 71 -26.43 4.09 -6.01
C ARG A 71 -26.35 2.57 -5.92
N GLN A 72 -25.55 2.03 -5.00
CA GLN A 72 -25.39 0.59 -4.84
C GLN A 72 -26.69 -0.09 -4.37
N ALA A 73 -27.48 0.58 -3.56
CA ALA A 73 -28.79 0.07 -3.12
C ALA A 73 -29.83 0.06 -4.26
N MET A 74 -29.68 0.96 -5.25
CA MET A 74 -30.59 1.07 -6.40
C MET A 74 -30.22 0.17 -7.57
N ILE A 75 -28.96 -0.31 -7.62
CA ILE A 75 -28.51 -1.27 -8.64
C ILE A 75 -29.12 -2.63 -8.30
N ASN A 76 -30.02 -3.11 -9.16
CA ASN A 76 -30.56 -4.45 -9.02
C ASN A 76 -29.46 -5.51 -9.15
N ALA A 77 -29.58 -6.58 -8.37
CA ALA A 77 -28.62 -7.68 -8.39
C ALA A 77 -28.43 -8.31 -9.80
N ASP A 78 -29.39 -8.11 -10.68
CA ASP A 78 -29.37 -8.61 -12.05
C ASP A 78 -28.88 -7.59 -13.09
N GLU A 79 -28.84 -6.30 -12.75
CA GLU A 79 -28.30 -5.25 -13.62
C GLU A 79 -26.78 -5.19 -13.47
N GLY A 80 -26.07 -5.35 -14.60
CA GLY A 80 -24.62 -5.24 -14.64
C GLY A 80 -23.87 -6.48 -14.12
N LYS A 81 -24.50 -7.65 -14.15
CA LYS A 81 -23.80 -8.92 -13.90
C LYS A 81 -22.67 -9.06 -14.91
N ILE A 82 -21.46 -8.86 -14.42
CA ILE A 82 -20.25 -9.24 -15.13
C ILE A 82 -19.98 -10.69 -14.75
N GLU A 83 -19.81 -11.53 -15.75
CA GLU A 83 -19.31 -12.88 -15.52
C GLU A 83 -17.90 -12.77 -14.93
N VAL A 84 -17.81 -12.97 -13.62
CA VAL A 84 -16.53 -12.88 -12.91
C VAL A 84 -15.65 -14.06 -13.35
N PRO A 85 -14.48 -13.80 -13.92
CA PRO A 85 -13.59 -14.86 -14.38
C PRO A 85 -12.80 -15.45 -13.21
N TYR A 86 -13.49 -16.17 -12.32
CA TYR A 86 -12.90 -16.72 -11.10
C TYR A 86 -11.60 -17.49 -11.37
N ARG A 87 -11.59 -18.37 -12.38
CA ARG A 87 -10.39 -19.14 -12.76
C ARG A 87 -9.19 -18.22 -13.04
N ILE A 88 -9.41 -17.19 -13.86
CA ILE A 88 -8.36 -16.22 -14.23
C ILE A 88 -7.85 -15.49 -12.99
N MET A 89 -8.77 -15.03 -12.13
CA MET A 89 -8.42 -14.30 -10.92
C MET A 89 -7.68 -15.17 -9.90
N ASP A 90 -8.13 -16.41 -9.69
CA ASP A 90 -7.50 -17.36 -8.77
C ASP A 90 -6.08 -17.72 -9.22
N GLU A 91 -5.88 -17.92 -10.51
CA GLU A 91 -4.58 -18.23 -11.11
C GLU A 91 -3.61 -17.04 -10.96
N LEU A 92 -4.05 -15.83 -11.36
CA LEU A 92 -3.25 -14.61 -11.21
C LEU A 92 -2.90 -14.31 -9.75
N VAL A 93 -3.84 -14.49 -8.83
CA VAL A 93 -3.61 -14.33 -7.39
C VAL A 93 -2.64 -15.40 -6.87
N GLY A 94 -2.73 -16.63 -7.38
CA GLY A 94 -1.79 -17.71 -7.07
C GLY A 94 -0.36 -17.34 -7.48
N MET A 95 -0.16 -16.86 -8.71
CA MET A 95 1.14 -16.39 -9.22
C MET A 95 1.68 -15.21 -8.39
N ALA A 96 0.86 -14.19 -8.14
CA ALA A 96 1.25 -13.02 -7.36
C ALA A 96 1.65 -13.40 -5.93
N LYS A 97 0.92 -14.31 -5.29
CA LYS A 97 1.24 -14.85 -3.99
C LYS A 97 2.56 -15.63 -4.02
N GLY A 98 2.80 -16.42 -5.06
CA GLY A 98 4.06 -17.14 -5.27
C GLY A 98 5.24 -16.18 -5.31
N THR A 99 5.19 -15.15 -6.16
CA THR A 99 6.23 -14.11 -6.26
C THR A 99 6.41 -13.36 -4.94
N TYR A 100 5.32 -13.00 -4.25
CA TYR A 100 5.42 -12.34 -2.94
C TYR A 100 6.13 -13.24 -1.91
N ARG A 101 5.89 -14.55 -1.96
CA ARG A 101 6.54 -15.52 -1.07
C ARG A 101 8.03 -15.67 -1.36
N THR A 102 8.50 -15.55 -2.60
CA THR A 102 9.95 -15.62 -2.88
C THR A 102 10.73 -14.56 -2.11
N LEU A 103 10.18 -13.36 -1.96
CA LEU A 103 10.78 -12.31 -1.15
C LEU A 103 10.73 -12.65 0.35
N LEU A 104 9.56 -13.03 0.86
CA LEU A 104 9.38 -13.28 2.30
C LEU A 104 10.12 -14.52 2.80
N ASP A 105 10.25 -15.54 1.97
CA ASP A 105 10.89 -16.81 2.30
C ASP A 105 12.40 -16.79 2.05
N HIS A 106 12.94 -15.67 1.53
CA HIS A 106 14.37 -15.50 1.37
C HIS A 106 15.09 -15.55 2.72
N ALA A 107 16.17 -16.34 2.82
CA ALA A 107 16.86 -16.61 4.09
C ALA A 107 17.28 -15.33 4.85
N ASN A 108 17.69 -14.31 4.12
CA ASN A 108 18.16 -13.04 4.67
C ASN A 108 17.11 -11.91 4.59
N PHE A 109 15.84 -12.25 4.34
CA PHE A 109 14.80 -11.23 4.20
C PHE A 109 14.64 -10.36 5.46
N ILE A 110 14.69 -10.96 6.64
CA ILE A 110 14.55 -10.21 7.92
C ILE A 110 15.71 -9.25 8.12
N GLU A 111 16.94 -9.62 7.74
CA GLU A 111 18.10 -8.74 7.78
C GLU A 111 17.90 -7.55 6.84
N PHE A 112 17.54 -7.80 5.59
CA PHE A 112 17.23 -6.77 4.62
C PHE A 112 16.11 -5.84 5.10
N TYR A 113 15.00 -6.40 5.56
CA TYR A 113 13.86 -5.64 6.05
C TYR A 113 14.25 -4.73 7.23
N ALA A 114 15.01 -5.24 8.18
CA ALA A 114 15.45 -4.48 9.34
C ALA A 114 16.45 -3.37 8.94
N GLY A 115 17.32 -3.62 7.97
CA GLY A 115 18.28 -2.64 7.46
C GLY A 115 17.62 -1.57 6.59
N ALA A 116 16.83 -1.99 5.60
CA ALA A 116 16.24 -1.13 4.57
C ALA A 116 14.97 -0.38 5.02
N THR A 117 14.57 -0.47 6.29
CA THR A 117 13.40 0.24 6.80
C THR A 117 13.66 0.79 8.20
N PRO A 118 12.97 1.85 8.64
CA PRO A 118 13.09 2.37 10.01
C PRO A 118 12.22 1.59 11.01
N ILE A 119 12.07 0.26 10.84
CA ILE A 119 11.19 -0.56 11.71
C ILE A 119 11.60 -0.51 13.17
N ASP A 120 12.89 -0.45 13.46
CA ASP A 120 13.44 -0.37 14.80
C ASP A 120 13.09 0.95 15.53
N VAL A 121 13.02 2.06 14.79
CA VAL A 121 12.51 3.35 15.30
C VAL A 121 11.00 3.27 15.54
N LEU A 122 10.26 2.66 14.60
CA LEU A 122 8.81 2.49 14.72
C LEU A 122 8.42 1.64 15.92
N GLU A 123 9.28 0.69 16.31
CA GLU A 123 9.09 -0.14 17.50
C GLU A 123 9.21 0.65 18.81
N GLN A 124 9.96 1.75 18.79
CA GLN A 124 10.05 2.68 19.94
C GLN A 124 8.89 3.68 19.95
N SER A 125 8.16 3.81 18.87
CA SER A 125 7.02 4.71 18.77
C SER A 125 5.75 4.10 19.40
N LYS A 126 4.90 4.96 19.98
CA LYS A 126 3.56 4.56 20.49
C LYS A 126 2.49 4.67 19.39
N ILE A 127 2.82 4.29 18.17
CA ILE A 127 1.87 4.33 17.04
C ILE A 127 0.91 3.15 17.18
N GLY A 128 -0.37 3.45 17.34
CA GLY A 128 -1.43 2.47 17.53
C GLY A 128 -1.64 2.08 19.00
N SER A 129 -2.71 1.34 19.26
CA SER A 129 -3.13 0.92 20.60
C SER A 129 -2.40 -0.33 21.12
N ARG A 130 -1.49 -0.92 20.32
CA ARG A 130 -0.82 -2.19 20.63
C ARG A 130 0.68 -2.09 20.36
N PRO A 131 1.52 -2.85 21.08
CA PRO A 131 2.96 -2.95 20.79
C PRO A 131 3.22 -3.33 19.33
N ALA A 132 4.33 -2.87 18.76
CA ALA A 132 4.70 -3.14 17.37
C ALA A 132 4.95 -4.62 17.08
N ARG A 133 5.35 -5.40 18.10
CA ARG A 133 5.59 -6.85 18.03
C ARG A 133 4.68 -7.62 18.99
N ARG A 134 4.48 -8.91 18.69
CA ARG A 134 3.73 -9.85 19.55
C ARG A 134 4.63 -10.43 20.63
N THR A 135 5.86 -10.79 20.27
CA THR A 135 6.91 -11.32 21.15
C THR A 135 8.20 -10.51 20.98
N GLY A 136 9.24 -10.83 21.73
CA GLY A 136 10.53 -10.12 21.62
C GLY A 136 11.41 -10.52 20.42
N GLN A 137 10.99 -11.51 19.60
CA GLN A 137 11.79 -12.01 18.49
C GLN A 137 11.49 -11.26 17.17
N ARG A 138 12.52 -11.12 16.31
CA ARG A 138 12.34 -10.57 14.95
C ARG A 138 12.03 -11.69 13.97
N THR A 139 10.78 -12.12 13.95
CA THR A 139 10.27 -13.05 12.94
C THR A 139 9.08 -12.43 12.21
N LEU A 140 8.79 -12.92 11.00
CA LEU A 140 7.61 -12.46 10.25
C LEU A 140 6.31 -12.65 11.06
N ASN A 141 6.20 -13.72 11.83
CA ASN A 141 5.02 -14.02 12.64
C ASN A 141 4.82 -13.07 13.82
N ASP A 142 5.89 -12.40 14.26
CA ASP A 142 5.83 -11.43 15.36
C ASP A 142 5.43 -10.03 14.90
N LEU A 143 5.65 -9.72 13.64
CA LEU A 143 5.32 -8.41 13.09
C LEU A 143 3.81 -8.19 13.07
N ARG A 144 3.40 -7.00 13.44
CA ARG A 144 2.00 -6.56 13.32
C ARG A 144 1.80 -5.81 12.02
N SER A 145 0.59 -5.91 11.47
CA SER A 145 0.25 -5.33 10.16
C SER A 145 0.48 -3.81 10.06
N ILE A 146 0.23 -3.05 11.14
CA ILE A 146 0.45 -1.58 11.09
C ILE A 146 1.94 -1.25 10.97
N PRO A 147 2.84 -1.67 11.88
CA PRO A 147 4.27 -1.43 11.74
C PRO A 147 4.86 -2.00 10.44
N TRP A 148 4.38 -3.17 9.99
CA TRP A 148 4.78 -3.78 8.73
C TRP A 148 4.52 -2.88 7.52
N VAL A 149 3.28 -2.43 7.34
CA VAL A 149 2.93 -1.55 6.23
C VAL A 149 3.59 -0.18 6.39
N PHE A 150 3.63 0.33 7.61
CA PHE A 150 4.15 1.66 7.90
C PHE A 150 5.66 1.79 7.64
N SER A 151 6.47 0.78 7.99
CA SER A 151 7.90 0.80 7.73
C SER A 151 8.23 0.86 6.23
N TRP A 152 7.51 0.09 5.41
CA TRP A 152 7.62 0.12 3.96
C TRP A 152 7.15 1.44 3.33
N ASN A 153 6.18 2.10 3.94
CA ASN A 153 5.75 3.42 3.49
C ASN A 153 6.79 4.49 3.83
N GLN A 154 7.35 4.45 5.04
CA GLN A 154 8.40 5.38 5.48
C GLN A 154 9.65 5.32 4.59
N SER A 155 10.07 4.14 4.21
CA SER A 155 11.22 3.93 3.29
C SER A 155 10.84 3.97 1.80
N ARG A 156 9.62 4.43 1.48
CA ARG A 156 9.11 4.63 0.11
C ARG A 156 9.05 3.38 -0.77
N PHE A 157 9.18 2.20 -0.21
CA PHE A 157 8.98 0.94 -0.96
C PHE A 157 7.50 0.69 -1.27
N ASN A 158 6.61 0.92 -0.33
CA ASN A 158 5.18 0.60 -0.43
C ASN A 158 4.91 -0.84 -0.90
N LEU A 159 5.82 -1.77 -0.65
CA LEU A 159 5.84 -3.15 -1.17
C LEU A 159 4.52 -3.89 -1.01
N THR A 160 3.87 -3.71 0.15
CA THR A 160 2.62 -4.40 0.48
C THR A 160 1.46 -4.09 -0.46
N GLY A 161 1.60 -3.07 -1.28
CA GLY A 161 0.55 -2.62 -2.18
C GLY A 161 0.72 -3.00 -3.65
N TRP A 162 1.88 -3.58 -4.03
CA TRP A 162 2.14 -3.87 -5.45
C TRP A 162 3.07 -5.06 -5.71
N PHE A 163 3.99 -5.40 -4.80
CA PHE A 163 5.01 -6.41 -5.04
C PHE A 163 4.40 -7.80 -5.30
N GLY A 164 4.94 -8.46 -6.29
CA GLY A 164 4.49 -9.76 -6.79
C GLY A 164 3.50 -9.68 -7.95
N MET A 165 2.87 -8.52 -8.14
CA MET A 165 1.90 -8.36 -9.23
C MET A 165 2.55 -8.14 -10.59
N GLY A 166 3.71 -7.50 -10.65
CA GLY A 166 4.43 -7.24 -11.89
C GLY A 166 4.86 -8.52 -12.59
N THR A 167 5.59 -9.35 -11.88
CA THR A 167 6.04 -10.68 -12.34
C THR A 167 4.84 -11.56 -12.70
N ALA A 168 3.83 -11.62 -11.81
CA ALA A 168 2.64 -12.43 -12.04
C ALA A 168 1.89 -12.03 -13.32
N LEU A 169 1.68 -10.74 -13.55
CA LEU A 169 1.03 -10.27 -14.78
C LEU A 169 1.86 -10.57 -16.03
N GLY A 170 3.19 -10.41 -15.94
CA GLY A 170 4.09 -10.72 -17.04
C GLY A 170 4.12 -12.20 -17.41
N GLU A 171 4.16 -13.09 -16.41
CA GLU A 171 4.08 -14.54 -16.60
C GLU A 171 2.70 -14.95 -17.11
N PHE A 172 1.64 -14.47 -16.48
CA PHE A 172 0.27 -14.74 -16.90
C PHE A 172 0.01 -14.32 -18.35
N LYS A 173 0.52 -13.16 -18.77
CA LYS A 173 0.43 -12.71 -20.16
C LYS A 173 1.11 -13.66 -21.15
N LYS A 174 2.26 -14.24 -20.77
CA LYS A 174 3.00 -15.18 -21.61
C LYS A 174 2.30 -16.54 -21.70
N GLU A 175 1.81 -17.03 -20.58
CA GLU A 175 1.17 -18.34 -20.48
C GLU A 175 -0.28 -18.33 -21.01
N HIS A 176 -1.01 -17.24 -20.78
CA HIS A 176 -2.44 -17.09 -21.07
C HIS A 176 -2.76 -15.78 -21.84
N PRO A 177 -2.20 -15.55 -23.04
CA PRO A 177 -2.35 -14.27 -23.74
C PRO A 177 -3.81 -13.90 -24.04
N ALA A 178 -4.67 -14.88 -24.34
CA ALA A 178 -6.10 -14.62 -24.58
C ALA A 178 -6.85 -14.20 -23.31
N ASP A 179 -6.52 -14.79 -22.17
CA ASP A 179 -7.11 -14.40 -20.88
C ASP A 179 -6.57 -13.04 -20.41
N PHE A 180 -5.33 -12.69 -20.75
CA PHE A 180 -4.79 -11.35 -20.49
C PHE A 180 -5.54 -10.26 -21.28
N GLU A 181 -5.85 -10.48 -22.56
CA GLU A 181 -6.69 -9.56 -23.32
C GLU A 181 -8.12 -9.45 -22.76
N LYS A 182 -8.66 -10.55 -22.23
CA LYS A 182 -9.94 -10.52 -21.50
C LYS A 182 -9.86 -9.66 -20.23
N LEU A 183 -8.76 -9.76 -19.45
CA LEU A 183 -8.53 -8.89 -18.29
C LEU A 183 -8.42 -7.42 -18.68
N LYS A 184 -7.80 -7.12 -19.83
CA LYS A 184 -7.70 -5.77 -20.37
C LYS A 184 -9.08 -5.17 -20.68
N ASP A 185 -9.96 -5.93 -21.35
CA ASP A 185 -11.34 -5.53 -21.57
C ASP A 185 -12.10 -5.34 -20.25
N LEU A 186 -11.97 -6.27 -19.29
CA LEU A 186 -12.60 -6.22 -17.98
C LEU A 186 -12.07 -5.05 -17.12
N SER A 187 -10.83 -4.62 -17.30
CA SER A 187 -10.28 -3.46 -16.59
C SER A 187 -11.07 -2.17 -16.83
N GLN A 188 -11.75 -2.09 -17.98
CA GLN A 188 -12.60 -0.96 -18.34
C GLN A 188 -14.05 -1.14 -17.87
N LYS A 189 -14.55 -2.37 -17.83
CA LYS A 189 -15.95 -2.71 -17.61
C LYS A 189 -16.27 -3.15 -16.18
N TRP A 190 -15.31 -3.80 -15.49
CA TRP A 190 -15.50 -4.34 -14.15
C TRP A 190 -14.95 -3.40 -13.07
N PRO A 191 -15.82 -2.71 -12.31
CA PRO A 191 -15.39 -1.71 -11.33
C PRO A 191 -14.43 -2.25 -10.27
N PHE A 192 -14.59 -3.52 -9.83
CA PHE A 192 -13.71 -4.15 -8.87
C PHE A 192 -12.27 -4.29 -9.39
N LEU A 193 -12.11 -4.82 -10.61
CA LEU A 193 -10.78 -4.98 -11.23
C LEU A 193 -10.13 -3.60 -11.45
N LYS A 194 -10.91 -2.66 -12.02
CA LYS A 194 -10.44 -1.27 -12.20
C LYS A 194 -10.00 -0.62 -10.89
N TYR A 195 -10.77 -0.79 -9.82
CA TYR A 195 -10.42 -0.28 -8.49
C TYR A 195 -9.12 -0.92 -7.99
N SER A 196 -8.98 -2.24 -8.09
CA SER A 196 -7.79 -2.98 -7.66
C SER A 196 -6.54 -2.51 -8.39
N LEU A 197 -6.58 -2.38 -9.72
CA LEU A 197 -5.48 -1.87 -10.54
C LEU A 197 -5.10 -0.42 -10.16
N ILE A 198 -6.10 0.45 -9.92
CA ILE A 198 -5.86 1.83 -9.46
C ILE A 198 -5.20 1.85 -8.07
N GLN A 199 -5.53 0.92 -7.17
CA GLN A 199 -4.90 0.83 -5.85
C GLN A 199 -3.44 0.40 -5.97
N ILE A 200 -3.13 -0.62 -6.77
CA ILE A 200 -1.76 -1.07 -7.05
C ILE A 200 -0.95 0.07 -7.67
N GLU A 201 -1.44 0.69 -8.73
CA GLU A 201 -0.81 1.83 -9.38
C GLU A 201 -0.59 3.01 -8.42
N SER A 202 -1.52 3.27 -7.51
CA SER A 202 -1.37 4.33 -6.52
C SER A 202 -0.25 4.06 -5.53
N ASN A 203 -0.01 2.79 -5.15
CA ASN A 203 1.13 2.40 -4.33
C ASN A 203 2.45 2.51 -5.10
N LEU A 204 2.48 2.07 -6.37
CA LEU A 204 3.64 2.26 -7.25
C LEU A 204 4.02 3.74 -7.38
N LEU A 205 3.05 4.60 -7.65
CA LEU A 205 3.27 6.04 -7.77
C LEU A 205 3.64 6.73 -6.44
N ASN A 206 3.36 6.12 -5.31
CA ASN A 206 3.82 6.59 -4.01
C ASN A 206 5.22 6.06 -3.67
N SER A 207 5.70 5.04 -4.37
CA SER A 207 7.04 4.51 -4.22
C SER A 207 8.08 5.46 -4.84
N ASP A 208 9.34 5.32 -4.44
CA ASP A 208 10.44 6.16 -4.90
C ASP A 208 11.72 5.34 -4.92
N THR A 209 12.20 5.02 -6.11
CA THR A 209 13.32 4.10 -6.29
C THR A 209 14.64 4.63 -5.77
N ASP A 210 14.84 5.94 -5.74
CA ASP A 210 16.09 6.53 -5.26
C ASP A 210 16.11 6.52 -3.72
N ILE A 211 14.98 6.83 -3.08
CA ILE A 211 14.83 6.72 -1.64
C ILE A 211 14.88 5.24 -1.20
N MET A 212 14.28 4.31 -1.96
CA MET A 212 14.42 2.86 -1.71
C MET A 212 15.88 2.43 -1.66
N LYS A 213 16.67 2.83 -2.68
CA LYS A 213 18.10 2.52 -2.76
C LYS A 213 18.86 3.11 -1.58
N ALA A 214 18.61 4.37 -1.24
CA ALA A 214 19.26 5.04 -0.13
C ALA A 214 18.96 4.38 1.23
N PHE A 215 17.73 3.89 1.45
CA PHE A 215 17.43 3.06 2.62
C PHE A 215 18.10 1.67 2.54
N ALA A 216 18.11 1.04 1.37
CA ALA A 216 18.75 -0.24 1.17
C ALA A 216 20.26 -0.17 1.43
N ASP A 217 20.91 0.97 1.16
CA ASP A 217 22.33 1.19 1.45
C ASP A 217 22.69 1.10 2.94
N LEU A 218 21.70 1.15 3.82
CA LEU A 218 21.86 0.87 5.26
C LEU A 218 21.97 -0.62 5.59
N VAL A 219 21.75 -1.51 4.64
CA VAL A 219 21.95 -2.96 4.81
C VAL A 219 23.44 -3.28 4.66
N GLU A 220 24.05 -3.82 5.70
CA GLU A 220 25.49 -4.08 5.75
C GLU A 220 25.94 -5.11 4.71
N ASN A 221 25.16 -6.19 4.54
CA ASN A 221 25.46 -7.23 3.58
C ASN A 221 25.13 -6.81 2.15
N SER A 222 26.17 -6.44 1.40
CA SER A 222 26.07 -5.93 0.03
C SER A 222 25.44 -6.91 -0.96
N ASP A 223 25.69 -8.22 -0.77
CA ASP A 223 25.18 -9.26 -1.69
C ASP A 223 23.68 -9.45 -1.49
N VAL A 224 23.23 -9.54 -0.23
CA VAL A 224 21.82 -9.60 0.15
C VAL A 224 21.09 -8.33 -0.33
N ARG A 225 21.70 -7.17 -0.12
CA ARG A 225 21.15 -5.89 -0.59
C ARG A 225 20.93 -5.91 -2.09
N LYS A 226 21.95 -6.29 -2.86
CA LYS A 226 21.88 -6.32 -4.31
C LYS A 226 20.82 -7.32 -4.80
N GLU A 227 20.85 -8.55 -4.32
CA GLU A 227 19.92 -9.61 -4.71
C GLU A 227 18.45 -9.20 -4.49
N LEU A 228 18.13 -8.72 -3.28
CA LEU A 228 16.75 -8.35 -2.94
C LEU A 228 16.31 -7.04 -3.61
N MET A 229 17.20 -6.08 -3.80
CA MET A 229 16.88 -4.87 -4.55
C MET A 229 16.65 -5.15 -6.04
N ASP A 230 17.45 -6.03 -6.65
CA ASP A 230 17.26 -6.45 -8.05
C ASP A 230 15.90 -7.14 -8.24
N LEU A 231 15.52 -8.02 -7.31
CA LEU A 231 14.21 -8.66 -7.28
C LEU A 231 13.07 -7.62 -7.18
N ILE A 232 13.21 -6.69 -6.26
CA ILE A 232 12.19 -5.64 -6.00
C ILE A 232 12.04 -4.71 -7.19
N LEU A 233 13.15 -4.20 -7.74
CA LEU A 233 13.13 -3.24 -8.83
C LEU A 233 12.68 -3.87 -10.16
N THR A 234 12.98 -5.15 -10.38
CA THR A 234 12.49 -5.92 -11.54
C THR A 234 10.97 -6.04 -11.49
N ASP A 235 10.41 -6.43 -10.36
CA ASP A 235 8.94 -6.54 -10.20
C ASP A 235 8.26 -5.16 -10.26
N TYR A 236 8.91 -4.11 -9.74
CA TYR A 236 8.42 -2.73 -9.81
C TYR A 236 8.22 -2.28 -11.26
N GLN A 237 9.25 -2.45 -12.10
CA GLN A 237 9.18 -2.06 -13.50
C GLN A 237 8.16 -2.90 -14.26
N ALA A 238 8.18 -4.22 -14.06
CA ALA A 238 7.18 -5.12 -14.66
C ALA A 238 5.74 -4.75 -14.27
N CYS A 239 5.55 -4.32 -13.03
CA CYS A 239 4.23 -3.89 -12.54
C CYS A 239 3.76 -2.60 -13.23
N LEU A 240 4.64 -1.60 -13.40
CA LEU A 240 4.32 -0.37 -14.13
C LEU A 240 3.89 -0.67 -15.57
N ASP A 241 4.68 -1.48 -16.29
CA ASP A 241 4.46 -1.80 -17.70
C ASP A 241 3.15 -2.57 -17.90
N ASN A 242 2.95 -3.63 -17.13
CA ASN A 242 1.78 -4.49 -17.27
C ASN A 242 0.47 -3.80 -16.83
N ILE A 243 0.50 -2.96 -15.79
CA ILE A 243 -0.68 -2.19 -15.38
C ILE A 243 -1.02 -1.12 -16.42
N GLN A 244 -0.03 -0.45 -16.98
CA GLN A 244 -0.26 0.52 -18.06
C GLN A 244 -0.92 -0.16 -19.26
N GLU A 245 -0.46 -1.34 -19.65
CA GLU A 245 -1.04 -2.11 -20.74
C GLU A 245 -2.49 -2.54 -20.43
N LEU A 246 -2.75 -3.08 -19.24
CA LEU A 246 -4.12 -3.44 -18.82
C LEU A 246 -5.07 -2.24 -18.82
N MET A 247 -4.58 -1.08 -18.39
CA MET A 247 -5.40 0.13 -18.31
C MET A 247 -5.57 0.84 -19.67
N GLY A 248 -4.85 0.43 -20.70
CA GLY A 248 -4.98 0.89 -22.08
C GLY A 248 -4.50 2.33 -22.37
N ALA A 249 -3.94 3.03 -21.36
CA ALA A 249 -3.39 4.37 -21.51
C ALA A 249 -2.37 4.66 -20.42
N SER A 250 -1.48 5.62 -20.66
CA SER A 250 -0.43 5.97 -19.68
C SER A 250 -1.00 6.66 -18.44
N VAL A 251 -0.22 6.66 -17.37
CA VAL A 251 -0.58 7.33 -16.10
C VAL A 251 -0.73 8.83 -16.33
N GLU A 252 0.10 9.45 -17.17
CA GLU A 252 0.04 10.88 -17.52
C GLU A 252 -1.30 11.24 -18.14
N GLN A 253 -1.83 10.39 -19.00
CA GLN A 253 -3.13 10.61 -19.63
C GLN A 253 -4.30 10.41 -18.69
N ARG A 254 -4.20 9.41 -17.79
CA ARG A 254 -5.33 9.00 -16.93
C ARG A 254 -5.34 9.70 -15.57
N ARG A 255 -4.17 10.09 -15.04
CA ARG A 255 -4.02 10.49 -13.64
C ARG A 255 -3.04 11.66 -13.43
N ILE A 256 -3.02 12.62 -14.34
CA ILE A 256 -2.12 13.79 -14.29
C ILE A 256 -2.12 14.47 -12.89
N SER A 257 -3.28 14.70 -12.29
CA SER A 257 -3.38 15.31 -10.96
C SER A 257 -2.72 14.48 -9.86
N LYS A 258 -2.65 13.15 -10.00
CA LYS A 258 -1.93 12.29 -9.04
C LYS A 258 -0.43 12.45 -9.20
N LEU A 259 0.05 12.51 -10.44
CA LEU A 259 1.46 12.71 -10.75
C LEU A 259 1.95 14.07 -10.24
N GLU A 260 1.24 15.14 -10.55
CA GLU A 260 1.58 16.49 -10.10
C GLU A 260 1.61 16.59 -8.57
N ASN A 261 0.60 16.03 -7.90
CA ASN A 261 0.58 15.98 -6.42
C ASN A 261 1.75 15.16 -5.85
N ASN A 262 2.14 14.07 -6.51
CA ASN A 262 3.28 13.27 -6.07
C ASN A 262 4.59 14.01 -6.27
N LYS A 263 4.76 14.70 -7.40
CA LYS A 263 5.94 15.53 -7.68
C LYS A 263 6.12 16.60 -6.62
N LEU A 264 5.08 17.38 -6.33
CA LEU A 264 5.12 18.41 -5.27
C LEU A 264 5.49 17.83 -3.90
N ARG A 265 4.97 16.64 -3.57
CA ARG A 265 5.34 15.97 -2.32
C ARG A 265 6.77 15.46 -2.30
N HIS A 266 7.23 14.90 -3.41
CA HIS A 266 8.60 14.41 -3.53
C HIS A 266 9.59 15.54 -3.26
N GLU A 267 9.46 16.67 -3.93
CA GLU A 267 10.30 17.86 -3.74
C GLU A 267 10.32 18.32 -2.27
N ALA A 268 9.16 18.35 -1.61
CA ALA A 268 9.05 18.78 -0.21
C ALA A 268 9.60 17.77 0.81
N LEU A 269 9.54 16.47 0.51
CA LEU A 269 9.87 15.40 1.47
C LEU A 269 11.27 14.81 1.24
N GLN A 270 11.90 15.03 0.09
CA GLN A 270 13.22 14.47 -0.22
C GLN A 270 14.25 14.81 0.85
N VAL A 271 14.38 16.08 1.22
CA VAL A 271 15.33 16.52 2.26
C VAL A 271 15.05 15.84 3.60
N LEU A 272 13.78 15.65 3.95
CA LEU A 272 13.41 14.98 5.20
C LEU A 272 13.79 13.49 5.18
N HIS A 273 13.69 12.81 4.04
CA HIS A 273 14.16 11.44 3.90
C HIS A 273 15.67 11.35 3.99
N GLU A 274 16.40 12.27 3.38
CA GLU A 274 17.87 12.33 3.48
C GLU A 274 18.32 12.50 4.96
N ILE A 275 17.68 13.41 5.70
CA ILE A 275 17.91 13.60 7.12
C ILE A 275 17.55 12.33 7.91
N GLN A 276 16.41 11.71 7.60
CA GLN A 276 15.98 10.48 8.27
C GLN A 276 16.97 9.33 8.08
N ILE A 277 17.48 9.13 6.86
CA ILE A 277 18.46 8.08 6.55
C ILE A 277 19.78 8.33 7.30
N ASN A 278 20.27 9.57 7.29
CA ASN A 278 21.49 9.96 8.00
C ASN A 278 21.34 9.73 9.52
N TYR A 279 20.24 10.21 10.09
CA TYR A 279 19.99 10.04 11.54
C TYR A 279 19.78 8.57 11.90
N LEU A 280 19.15 7.78 11.05
CA LEU A 280 18.96 6.35 11.27
C LEU A 280 20.29 5.60 11.29
N SER A 281 21.19 5.92 10.36
CA SER A 281 22.55 5.38 10.33
C SER A 281 23.33 5.72 11.62
N ASN A 282 23.33 7.00 12.01
CA ASN A 282 24.01 7.46 13.21
C ASN A 282 23.41 6.83 14.47
N TRP A 283 22.10 6.80 14.60
CA TRP A 283 21.42 6.18 15.74
C TRP A 283 21.79 4.70 15.90
N ARG A 284 21.78 3.95 14.78
CA ARG A 284 22.14 2.53 14.79
C ARG A 284 23.58 2.30 15.22
N SER A 285 24.51 3.14 14.78
CA SER A 285 25.92 3.04 15.16
C SER A 285 26.20 3.41 16.63
N LEU A 286 25.41 4.34 17.20
CA LEU A 286 25.60 4.85 18.56
C LEU A 286 24.84 4.08 19.64
N LYS A 287 23.87 3.26 19.26
CA LYS A 287 22.91 2.63 20.16
C LYS A 287 23.53 1.90 21.35
N ASP A 288 24.69 1.28 21.13
CA ASP A 288 25.42 0.51 22.16
C ASP A 288 26.69 1.23 22.67
N GLN A 289 26.97 2.45 22.18
CA GLN A 289 28.21 3.19 22.47
C GLN A 289 27.97 4.44 23.32
N ASP A 290 26.95 5.22 22.97
CA ASP A 290 26.61 6.47 23.64
C ASP A 290 25.09 6.59 23.79
N LYS A 291 24.58 6.33 24.96
CA LYS A 291 23.15 6.30 25.24
C LYS A 291 22.50 7.69 25.13
N GLU A 292 23.17 8.72 25.64
CA GLU A 292 22.61 10.08 25.67
C GLU A 292 22.43 10.62 24.26
N LEU A 293 23.48 10.51 23.44
CA LEU A 293 23.44 10.92 22.04
C LEU A 293 22.49 10.04 21.20
N SER A 294 22.42 8.74 21.49
CA SER A 294 21.47 7.82 20.87
C SER A 294 20.02 8.22 21.17
N ASP A 295 19.71 8.60 22.41
CA ASP A 295 18.35 9.04 22.78
C ASP A 295 17.97 10.36 22.09
N GLU A 296 18.91 11.28 21.86
CA GLU A 296 18.68 12.51 21.07
C GLU A 296 18.35 12.19 19.61
N TYR A 297 19.14 11.32 18.95
CA TYR A 297 18.83 10.88 17.57
C TYR A 297 17.49 10.18 17.48
N LEU A 298 17.15 9.32 18.44
CA LEU A 298 15.85 8.64 18.46
C LEU A 298 14.70 9.64 18.55
N MET A 299 14.81 10.67 19.38
CA MET A 299 13.78 11.71 19.49
C MET A 299 13.58 12.44 18.15
N GLN A 300 14.65 12.81 17.47
CA GLN A 300 14.58 13.45 16.15
C GLN A 300 13.99 12.52 15.10
N LEU A 301 14.35 11.24 15.11
CA LEU A 301 13.79 10.23 14.21
C LEU A 301 12.27 10.05 14.41
N LEU A 302 11.80 10.03 15.66
CA LEU A 302 10.37 9.94 15.96
C LEU A 302 9.60 11.18 15.45
N LEU A 303 10.20 12.36 15.54
CA LEU A 303 9.62 13.58 14.94
C LEU A 303 9.57 13.50 13.41
N LEU A 304 10.66 13.06 12.78
CA LEU A 304 10.73 12.86 11.32
C LEU A 304 9.70 11.84 10.83
N VAL A 305 9.54 10.72 11.53
CA VAL A 305 8.49 9.71 11.23
C VAL A 305 7.11 10.35 11.22
N ASN A 306 6.79 11.20 12.19
CA ASN A 306 5.49 11.87 12.25
C ASN A 306 5.30 12.88 11.12
N VAL A 307 6.30 13.70 10.83
CA VAL A 307 6.25 14.70 9.76
C VAL A 307 6.10 14.02 8.39
N LEU A 308 6.93 13.00 8.12
CA LEU A 308 6.87 12.21 6.90
C LEU A 308 5.52 11.50 6.73
N SER A 309 4.97 10.94 7.82
CA SER A 309 3.63 10.33 7.79
C SER A 309 2.54 11.32 7.37
N GLY A 310 2.59 12.54 7.89
CA GLY A 310 1.68 13.60 7.51
C GLY A 310 1.81 13.99 6.05
N GLY A 311 3.05 14.16 5.57
CA GLY A 311 3.35 14.49 4.18
C GLY A 311 2.98 13.37 3.20
N LEU A 312 3.27 12.12 3.52
CA LEU A 312 2.93 10.94 2.73
C LEU A 312 1.44 10.58 2.81
N LYS A 313 0.72 11.12 3.78
CA LYS A 313 -0.67 10.75 4.12
C LYS A 313 -0.82 9.25 4.38
N GLY A 314 0.12 8.69 5.11
CA GLY A 314 0.16 7.27 5.38
C GLY A 314 0.81 6.93 6.72
N THR A 315 0.03 6.32 7.59
CA THR A 315 0.47 5.82 8.92
C THR A 315 0.31 4.30 9.06
N GLY A 316 0.29 3.60 7.95
CA GLY A 316 0.11 2.15 7.97
C GLY A 316 -1.32 1.66 7.98
#